data_760a92dd6bc836454e1588c9c4905413
#
_entry.id   760a92dd6bc836454e1588c9c4905413
#
_cell.length_a   1.000
_cell.length_b   1.000
_cell.length_c   1.000
_cell.angle_alpha   90.00
_cell.angle_beta   90.00
_cell.angle_gamma   90.00
#
_symmetry.space_group_name_H-M   'P 1'
#
loop_
_entity.id
_entity.type
_entity.pdbx_description
1 polymer ?
#
loop_
_entity_poly.entity_id
_entity_poly.type
_entity_poly.pdbx_seq_one_letter_code
_entity_poly.pdbx_strand_id
1 'polypeptide(L)'
;SISAIEKIIEELEVNMKVQFKEQFTQVNENFKYVYKRLFGGGEGELTILDEDNILESDIQITAKPPGKKMKNLSLLSGGEKALTAIALLFAILRINPAPFCVLDEIEAALDDVNVYRYAEYLKKFAQNTQFLVITHRKGTMEAADSVYGVTMEESGISKLLSMKLR
;
A
#
# COMPACT_ATOMS: atom_id res chain seq x y z
N SER A 1 24.94 -31.03 18.42
CA SER A 1 24.53 -32.25 17.70
C SER A 1 23.44 -31.88 16.68
N ILE A 2 23.27 -32.68 15.63
CA ILE A 2 22.22 -32.50 14.57
C ILE A 2 20.84 -32.40 15.22
N SER A 3 20.53 -33.27 16.20
CA SER A 3 19.26 -33.26 16.94
C SER A 3 18.95 -31.94 17.67
N ALA A 4 19.96 -31.21 18.14
CA ALA A 4 19.77 -29.91 18.79
C ALA A 4 19.42 -28.81 17.76
N ILE A 5 19.98 -28.91 16.55
CA ILE A 5 19.68 -27.99 15.46
C ILE A 5 18.27 -28.24 14.94
N GLU A 6 17.87 -29.49 14.74
CA GLU A 6 16.52 -29.86 14.30
C GLU A 6 15.46 -29.32 15.28
N LYS A 7 15.67 -29.44 16.57
CA LYS A 7 14.77 -28.90 17.60
C LYS A 7 14.66 -27.37 17.54
N ILE A 8 15.78 -26.66 17.31
CA ILE A 8 15.77 -25.20 17.14
C ILE A 8 14.97 -24.80 15.89
N ILE A 9 15.11 -25.53 14.78
CA ILE A 9 14.37 -25.27 13.55
C ILE A 9 12.86 -25.44 13.79
N GLU A 10 12.43 -26.53 14.44
CA GLU A 10 11.02 -26.74 14.79
C GLU A 10 10.46 -25.63 15.68
N GLU A 11 11.20 -25.20 16.71
CA GLU A 11 10.79 -24.10 17.58
C GLU A 11 10.68 -22.76 16.81
N LEU A 12 11.60 -22.50 15.87
CA LEU A 12 11.57 -21.32 15.02
C LEU A 12 10.35 -21.35 14.08
N GLU A 13 10.06 -22.48 13.44
CA GLU A 13 8.90 -22.63 12.56
C GLU A 13 7.58 -22.38 13.29
N VAL A 14 7.44 -22.92 14.50
CA VAL A 14 6.24 -22.68 15.33
C VAL A 14 6.09 -21.19 15.66
N ASN A 15 7.18 -20.53 16.08
CA ASN A 15 7.16 -19.10 16.38
C ASN A 15 6.85 -18.26 15.15
N MET A 16 7.43 -18.60 13.99
CA MET A 16 7.15 -17.92 12.72
C MET A 16 5.68 -18.03 12.32
N LYS A 17 5.06 -19.22 12.47
CA LYS A 17 3.63 -19.42 12.19
C LYS A 17 2.74 -18.56 13.07
N VAL A 18 3.03 -18.46 14.36
CA VAL A 18 2.28 -17.63 15.31
C VAL A 18 2.41 -16.15 14.92
N GLN A 19 3.63 -15.66 14.74
CA GLN A 19 3.88 -14.28 14.36
C GLN A 19 3.25 -13.93 13.02
N PHE A 20 3.32 -14.83 12.04
CA PHE A 20 2.70 -14.63 10.73
C PHE A 20 1.17 -14.47 10.86
N LYS A 21 0.50 -15.33 11.62
CA LYS A 21 -0.96 -15.25 11.84
C LYS A 21 -1.36 -13.94 12.50
N GLU A 22 -0.63 -13.50 13.51
CA GLU A 22 -0.89 -12.23 14.20
C GLU A 22 -0.71 -11.04 13.25
N GLN A 23 0.40 -10.99 12.53
CA GLN A 23 0.71 -9.94 11.57
C GLN A 23 -0.32 -9.94 10.42
N PHE A 24 -0.64 -11.10 9.86
CA PHE A 24 -1.63 -11.24 8.79
C PHE A 24 -3.00 -10.70 9.22
N THR A 25 -3.45 -11.04 10.44
CA THR A 25 -4.71 -10.54 10.97
C THR A 25 -4.71 -9.01 11.04
N GLN A 26 -3.62 -8.41 11.52
CA GLN A 26 -3.49 -6.95 11.60
C GLN A 26 -3.46 -6.30 10.20
N VAL A 27 -2.72 -6.90 9.24
CA VAL A 27 -2.70 -6.43 7.85
C VAL A 27 -4.10 -6.48 7.25
N ASN A 28 -4.83 -7.58 7.43
CA ASN A 28 -6.17 -7.76 6.87
C ASN A 28 -7.17 -6.75 7.44
N GLU A 29 -7.17 -6.53 8.75
CA GLU A 29 -8.04 -5.52 9.37
C GLU A 29 -7.69 -4.10 8.90
N ASN A 30 -6.41 -3.77 8.80
CA ASN A 30 -5.98 -2.50 8.23
C ASN A 30 -6.35 -2.38 6.75
N PHE A 31 -6.23 -3.46 5.99
CA PHE A 31 -6.60 -3.48 4.57
C PHE A 31 -8.10 -3.22 4.37
N LYS A 32 -8.96 -3.87 5.14
CA LYS A 32 -10.41 -3.61 5.14
C LYS A 32 -10.71 -2.13 5.41
N TYR A 33 -10.04 -1.56 6.42
CA TYR A 33 -10.22 -0.15 6.78
C TYR A 33 -9.75 0.80 5.67
N VAL A 34 -8.52 0.62 5.17
CA VAL A 34 -7.90 1.49 4.16
C VAL A 34 -8.66 1.39 2.83
N TYR A 35 -9.03 0.16 2.42
CA TYR A 35 -9.81 -0.08 1.23
C TYR A 35 -11.10 0.74 1.23
N LYS A 36 -11.88 0.64 2.31
CA LYS A 36 -13.14 1.38 2.46
C LYS A 36 -12.94 2.90 2.39
N ARG A 37 -11.81 3.41 2.89
CA ARG A 37 -11.47 4.84 2.85
C ARG A 37 -11.09 5.30 1.45
N LEU A 38 -10.22 4.57 0.76
CA LEU A 38 -9.75 4.93 -0.58
C LEU A 38 -10.83 4.81 -1.64
N PHE A 39 -11.65 3.77 -1.57
CA PHE A 39 -12.76 3.59 -2.53
C PHE A 39 -14.01 4.42 -2.20
N GLY A 40 -14.08 5.01 -1.01
CA GLY A 40 -15.29 5.69 -0.52
C GLY A 40 -16.42 4.72 -0.23
N GLY A 41 -16.09 3.48 0.15
CA GLY A 41 -17.02 2.38 0.45
C GLY A 41 -16.47 1.05 -0.07
N GLY A 42 -17.35 0.04 -0.16
CA GLY A 42 -16.95 -1.30 -0.59
C GLY A 42 -16.21 -2.09 0.49
N GLU A 43 -15.66 -3.21 0.09
CA GLU A 43 -15.01 -4.18 0.98
C GLU A 43 -13.77 -4.76 0.29
N GLY A 44 -12.69 -4.93 1.04
CA GLY A 44 -11.48 -5.65 0.61
C GLY A 44 -11.08 -6.65 1.66
N GLU A 45 -10.58 -7.82 1.27
CA GLU A 45 -10.22 -8.89 2.18
C GLU A 45 -9.03 -9.68 1.65
N LEU A 46 -8.17 -10.08 2.59
CA LEU A 46 -7.06 -11.01 2.36
C LEU A 46 -7.42 -12.37 2.95
N THR A 47 -7.15 -13.44 2.23
CA THR A 47 -7.42 -14.82 2.68
C THR A 47 -6.18 -15.69 2.43
N ILE A 48 -5.76 -16.43 3.45
CA ILE A 48 -4.74 -17.48 3.33
C ILE A 48 -5.41 -18.69 2.68
N LEU A 49 -4.84 -19.24 1.61
CA LEU A 49 -5.46 -20.35 0.87
C LEU A 49 -5.19 -21.72 1.49
N ASP A 50 -4.05 -21.88 2.16
CA ASP A 50 -3.65 -23.12 2.84
C ASP A 50 -3.31 -22.81 4.30
N GLU A 51 -4.26 -23.04 5.19
CA GLU A 51 -4.08 -22.80 6.63
C GLU A 51 -3.17 -23.83 7.32
N ASP A 52 -2.98 -25.02 6.72
CA ASP A 52 -2.10 -26.06 7.26
C ASP A 52 -0.63 -25.71 7.00
N ASN A 53 -0.35 -25.06 5.86
CA ASN A 53 1.00 -24.63 5.48
C ASN A 53 1.09 -23.10 5.26
N ILE A 54 0.76 -22.34 6.30
CA ILE A 54 0.60 -20.87 6.22
C ILE A 54 1.83 -20.10 5.76
N LEU A 55 3.04 -20.62 6.00
CA LEU A 55 4.29 -19.93 5.63
C LEU A 55 4.60 -20.05 4.14
N GLU A 56 4.05 -21.03 3.46
CA GLU A 56 4.22 -21.28 2.01
C GLU A 56 2.91 -21.03 1.23
N SER A 57 1.82 -20.69 1.94
CA SER A 57 0.52 -20.47 1.34
C SER A 57 0.47 -19.21 0.48
N ASP A 58 -0.21 -19.29 -0.64
CA ASP A 58 -0.65 -18.12 -1.38
C ASP A 58 -1.68 -17.32 -0.58
N ILE A 59 -1.66 -16.00 -0.77
CA ILE A 59 -2.65 -15.07 -0.21
C ILE A 59 -3.55 -14.60 -1.35
N GLN A 60 -4.84 -14.85 -1.22
CA GLN A 60 -5.84 -14.34 -2.15
C GLN A 60 -6.30 -12.95 -1.72
N ILE A 61 -6.38 -12.04 -2.69
CA ILE A 61 -6.97 -10.71 -2.51
C ILE A 61 -8.35 -10.72 -3.18
N THR A 62 -9.38 -10.47 -2.40
CA THR A 62 -10.74 -10.26 -2.89
C THR A 62 -11.17 -8.83 -2.60
N ALA A 63 -11.94 -8.25 -3.49
CA ALA A 63 -12.38 -6.89 -3.39
C ALA A 63 -13.77 -6.69 -4.00
N LYS A 64 -14.55 -5.81 -3.36
CA LYS A 64 -15.89 -5.42 -3.76
C LYS A 64 -15.93 -3.90 -3.84
N PRO A 65 -15.62 -3.31 -5.00
CA PRO A 65 -15.79 -1.88 -5.19
C PRO A 65 -17.24 -1.44 -4.94
N PRO A 66 -17.49 -0.18 -4.57
CA PRO A 66 -18.85 0.32 -4.32
C PRO A 66 -19.79 0.01 -5.49
N GLY A 67 -20.97 -0.53 -5.18
CA GLY A 67 -21.98 -0.90 -6.19
C GLY A 67 -21.67 -2.13 -7.04
N LYS A 68 -20.57 -2.84 -6.77
CA LYS A 68 -20.17 -4.07 -7.49
C LYS A 68 -20.24 -5.30 -6.60
N LYS A 69 -20.09 -6.48 -7.22
CA LYS A 69 -19.96 -7.76 -6.50
C LYS A 69 -18.51 -8.00 -6.08
N MET A 70 -18.33 -8.84 -5.05
CA MET A 70 -17.02 -9.34 -4.64
C MET A 70 -16.34 -10.10 -5.80
N LYS A 71 -15.07 -9.81 -6.05
CA LYS A 71 -14.26 -10.43 -7.11
C LYS A 71 -12.82 -10.62 -6.63
N ASN A 72 -12.15 -11.58 -7.25
CA ASN A 72 -10.69 -11.69 -7.12
C ASN A 72 -10.01 -10.50 -7.78
N LEU A 73 -8.83 -10.13 -7.28
CA LEU A 73 -8.03 -9.02 -7.80
C LEU A 73 -7.84 -9.08 -9.32
N SER A 74 -7.63 -10.28 -9.88
CA SER A 74 -7.42 -10.48 -11.33
C SER A 74 -8.60 -10.00 -12.19
N LEU A 75 -9.81 -9.99 -11.63
CA LEU A 75 -11.06 -9.64 -12.33
C LEU A 75 -11.46 -8.16 -12.18
N LEU A 76 -10.67 -7.37 -11.48
CA LEU A 76 -10.87 -5.93 -11.34
C LEU A 76 -10.34 -5.17 -12.57
N SER A 77 -10.83 -3.94 -12.78
CA SER A 77 -10.26 -3.03 -13.77
C SER A 77 -8.86 -2.58 -13.38
N GLY A 78 -8.08 -2.03 -14.33
CA GLY A 78 -6.71 -1.56 -14.07
C GLY A 78 -6.63 -0.56 -12.92
N GLY A 79 -7.47 0.46 -12.91
CA GLY A 79 -7.53 1.45 -11.84
C GLY A 79 -7.97 0.87 -10.49
N GLU A 80 -8.93 -0.06 -10.49
CA GLU A 80 -9.35 -0.76 -9.27
C GLU A 80 -8.23 -1.65 -8.71
N LYS A 81 -7.48 -2.34 -9.57
CA LYS A 81 -6.28 -3.11 -9.16
C LYS A 81 -5.24 -2.21 -8.53
N ALA A 82 -4.91 -1.09 -9.18
CA ALA A 82 -3.94 -0.12 -8.68
C ALA A 82 -4.35 0.44 -7.31
N LEU A 83 -5.61 0.87 -7.18
CA LEU A 83 -6.12 1.41 -5.90
C LEU A 83 -6.17 0.34 -4.80
N THR A 84 -6.46 -0.92 -5.15
CA THR A 84 -6.42 -2.05 -4.22
C THR A 84 -4.99 -2.34 -3.76
N ALA A 85 -4.00 -2.29 -4.66
CA ALA A 85 -2.59 -2.44 -4.31
C ALA A 85 -2.10 -1.31 -3.40
N ILE A 86 -2.51 -0.06 -3.67
CA ILE A 86 -2.23 1.10 -2.82
C ILE A 86 -2.87 0.91 -1.43
N ALA A 87 -4.10 0.38 -1.36
CA ALA A 87 -4.75 0.08 -0.08
C ALA A 87 -3.95 -0.93 0.75
N LEU A 88 -3.41 -1.97 0.11
CA LEU A 88 -2.57 -2.97 0.77
C LEU A 88 -1.25 -2.36 1.25
N LEU A 89 -0.59 -1.54 0.43
CA LEU A 89 0.63 -0.83 0.82
C LEU A 89 0.42 -0.01 2.10
N PHE A 90 -0.63 0.81 2.13
CA PHE A 90 -0.93 1.60 3.33
C PHE A 90 -1.38 0.76 4.53
N ALA A 91 -2.04 -0.39 4.30
CA ALA A 91 -2.38 -1.31 5.36
C ALA A 91 -1.13 -1.87 6.07
N ILE A 92 -0.10 -2.19 5.31
CA ILE A 92 1.20 -2.66 5.83
C ILE A 92 1.93 -1.53 6.55
N LEU A 93 2.00 -0.33 5.96
CA LEU A 93 2.64 0.84 6.56
C LEU A 93 1.98 1.28 7.88
N ARG A 94 0.70 0.98 8.09
CA ARG A 94 0.00 1.25 9.36
C ARG A 94 0.50 0.39 10.52
N ILE A 95 1.02 -0.79 10.26
CA ILE A 95 1.57 -1.68 11.30
C ILE A 95 2.96 -1.20 11.70
N ASN A 96 3.77 -0.86 10.72
CA ASN A 96 5.17 -0.47 10.91
C ASN A 96 5.43 0.84 10.12
N PRO A 97 5.04 2.01 10.67
CA PRO A 97 5.26 3.28 10.00
C PRO A 97 6.75 3.50 9.75
N ALA A 98 7.10 3.70 8.49
CA ALA A 98 8.45 4.10 8.12
C ALA A 98 8.65 5.60 8.42
N PRO A 99 9.86 6.06 8.79
CA PRO A 99 10.14 7.48 8.99
C PRO A 99 9.95 8.28 7.70
N PHE A 100 10.24 7.70 6.55
CA PHE A 100 9.95 8.27 5.23
C PHE A 100 9.60 7.16 4.23
N CYS A 101 8.87 7.53 3.17
CA CYS A 101 8.48 6.63 2.08
C CYS A 101 8.58 7.38 0.75
N VAL A 102 9.17 6.72 -0.26
CA VAL A 102 9.25 7.25 -1.63
C VAL A 102 8.22 6.51 -2.49
N LEU A 103 7.34 7.27 -3.14
CA LEU A 103 6.29 6.77 -4.01
C LEU A 103 6.52 7.33 -5.41
N ASP A 104 6.71 6.44 -6.39
CA ASP A 104 7.02 6.81 -7.77
C ASP A 104 5.83 6.44 -8.68
N GLU A 105 5.04 7.46 -9.07
CA GLU A 105 3.89 7.37 -9.98
C GLU A 105 2.91 6.22 -9.67
N ILE A 106 2.75 5.83 -8.40
CA ILE A 106 1.90 4.68 -8.03
C ILE A 106 0.41 4.90 -8.35
N GLU A 107 -0.01 6.16 -8.49
CA GLU A 107 -1.36 6.57 -8.84
C GLU A 107 -1.60 6.77 -10.35
N ALA A 108 -0.62 6.47 -11.20
CA ALA A 108 -0.70 6.75 -12.65
C ALA A 108 -1.92 6.09 -13.33
N ALA A 109 -2.32 4.90 -12.87
CA ALA A 109 -3.47 4.15 -13.41
C ALA A 109 -4.83 4.59 -12.84
N LEU A 110 -4.86 5.54 -11.90
CA LEU A 110 -6.10 6.03 -11.28
C LEU A 110 -6.78 7.09 -12.12
N ASP A 111 -8.11 7.11 -12.11
CA ASP A 111 -8.89 8.24 -12.58
C ASP A 111 -8.80 9.45 -11.62
N ASP A 112 -9.22 10.62 -12.06
CA ASP A 112 -9.06 11.85 -11.29
C ASP A 112 -9.76 11.80 -9.93
N VAL A 113 -10.93 11.19 -9.82
CA VAL A 113 -11.67 11.05 -8.55
C VAL A 113 -10.87 10.22 -7.55
N ASN A 114 -10.29 9.11 -8.01
CA ASN A 114 -9.49 8.24 -7.18
C ASN A 114 -8.11 8.84 -6.85
N VAL A 115 -7.52 9.65 -7.74
CA VAL A 115 -6.31 10.44 -7.43
C VAL A 115 -6.57 11.41 -6.28
N TYR A 116 -7.69 12.14 -6.26
CA TYR A 116 -8.02 13.03 -5.14
C TYR A 116 -8.22 12.27 -3.82
N ARG A 117 -8.90 11.12 -3.85
CA ARG A 117 -9.07 10.26 -2.66
C ARG A 117 -7.74 9.73 -2.13
N TYR A 118 -6.88 9.28 -3.03
CA TYR A 118 -5.52 8.87 -2.71
C TYR A 118 -4.72 10.00 -2.07
N ALA A 119 -4.72 11.17 -2.68
CA ALA A 119 -3.99 12.34 -2.19
C ALA A 119 -4.50 12.82 -0.82
N GLU A 120 -5.81 12.80 -0.61
CA GLU A 120 -6.41 13.12 0.70
C GLU A 120 -6.03 12.09 1.77
N TYR A 121 -6.01 10.79 1.41
CA TYR A 121 -5.59 9.75 2.34
C TYR A 121 -4.10 9.86 2.67
N LEU A 122 -3.25 10.08 1.65
CA LEU A 122 -1.81 10.29 1.80
C LEU A 122 -1.52 11.45 2.76
N LYS A 123 -2.19 12.57 2.60
CA LYS A 123 -2.04 13.74 3.47
C LYS A 123 -2.38 13.44 4.94
N LYS A 124 -3.41 12.64 5.20
CA LYS A 124 -3.75 12.21 6.56
C LYS A 124 -2.69 11.28 7.14
N PHE A 125 -2.13 10.41 6.30
CA PHE A 125 -1.07 9.47 6.72
C PHE A 125 0.27 10.17 6.96
N ALA A 126 0.55 11.27 6.26
CA ALA A 126 1.78 12.04 6.35
C ALA A 126 2.03 12.73 7.72
N GLN A 127 1.09 12.65 8.66
CA GLN A 127 1.30 13.15 10.02
C GLN A 127 2.39 12.37 10.77
N ASN A 128 2.63 11.11 10.42
CA ASN A 128 3.58 10.21 11.09
C ASN A 128 4.71 9.71 10.17
N THR A 129 4.63 9.97 8.87
CA THR A 129 5.59 9.51 7.86
C THR A 129 5.83 10.61 6.85
N GLN A 130 7.08 10.91 6.54
CA GLN A 130 7.42 11.83 5.45
C GLN A 130 7.26 11.11 4.10
N PHE A 131 6.46 11.68 3.19
CA PHE A 131 6.33 11.15 1.84
C PHE A 131 7.09 12.01 0.83
N LEU A 132 7.87 11.33 -0.01
CA LEU A 132 8.46 11.89 -1.23
C LEU A 132 7.70 11.26 -2.41
N VAL A 133 6.90 12.06 -3.09
CA VAL A 133 6.03 11.56 -4.16
C VAL A 133 6.48 12.11 -5.49
N ILE A 134 6.86 11.21 -6.40
CA ILE A 134 7.12 11.55 -7.79
C ILE A 134 5.80 11.40 -8.53
N THR A 135 5.32 12.48 -9.15
CA THR A 135 4.00 12.49 -9.79
C THR A 135 3.90 13.56 -10.87
N HIS A 136 3.05 13.31 -11.84
CA HIS A 136 2.59 14.30 -12.81
C HIS A 136 1.09 14.63 -12.62
N ARG A 137 0.44 14.08 -11.59
CA ARG A 137 -0.99 14.24 -11.34
C ARG A 137 -1.25 15.48 -10.48
N LYS A 138 -2.08 16.39 -11.01
CA LYS A 138 -2.42 17.65 -10.36
C LYS A 138 -3.03 17.45 -8.97
N GLY A 139 -3.95 16.47 -8.80
CA GLY A 139 -4.59 16.19 -7.52
C GLY A 139 -3.60 15.78 -6.44
N THR A 140 -2.54 15.06 -6.79
CA THR A 140 -1.47 14.69 -5.85
C THR A 140 -0.61 15.91 -5.49
N MET A 141 -0.24 16.75 -6.48
CA MET A 141 0.54 17.98 -6.23
C MET A 141 -0.19 18.95 -5.33
N GLU A 142 -1.50 19.16 -5.51
CA GLU A 142 -2.32 20.07 -4.69
C GLU A 142 -2.40 19.66 -3.21
N ALA A 143 -2.19 18.39 -2.90
CA ALA A 143 -2.19 17.89 -1.53
C ALA A 143 -0.83 18.03 -0.82
N ALA A 144 0.24 18.32 -1.56
CA ALA A 144 1.60 18.43 -1.03
C ALA A 144 1.81 19.71 -0.20
N ASP A 145 2.72 19.67 0.75
CA ASP A 145 3.16 20.87 1.51
C ASP A 145 4.22 21.65 0.72
N SER A 146 5.05 20.92 -0.06
CA SER A 146 6.09 21.49 -0.92
C SER A 146 6.15 20.74 -2.23
N VAL A 147 6.33 21.48 -3.33
CA VAL A 147 6.50 20.91 -4.68
C VAL A 147 7.89 21.25 -5.19
N TYR A 148 8.55 20.25 -5.74
CA TYR A 148 9.83 20.37 -6.41
C TYR A 148 9.65 20.06 -7.89
N GLY A 149 9.96 21.03 -8.75
CA GLY A 149 10.03 20.82 -10.20
C GLY A 149 11.45 20.46 -10.60
N VAL A 150 11.60 19.43 -11.42
CA VAL A 150 12.86 19.07 -12.05
C VAL A 150 12.78 19.44 -13.53
N THR A 151 13.64 20.32 -13.98
CA THR A 151 13.70 20.75 -15.39
C THR A 151 15.11 20.57 -15.95
N MET A 152 15.20 20.48 -17.25
CA MET A 152 16.46 20.40 -17.98
C MET A 152 16.54 21.56 -18.97
N GLU A 153 17.22 22.64 -18.61
CA GLU A 153 17.40 23.80 -19.48
C GLU A 153 18.55 23.56 -20.50
N GLU A 154 19.58 22.85 -20.08
CA GLU A 154 20.70 22.43 -20.92
C GLU A 154 20.75 20.91 -20.97
N SER A 155 21.15 20.36 -22.14
CA SER A 155 21.21 18.90 -22.33
C SER A 155 22.10 18.25 -21.29
N GLY A 156 21.51 17.32 -20.51
CA GLY A 156 22.23 16.56 -19.49
C GLY A 156 22.37 17.23 -18.12
N ILE A 157 21.86 18.47 -17.93
CA ILE A 157 21.94 19.18 -16.64
C ILE A 157 20.53 19.41 -16.09
N SER A 158 20.21 18.73 -14.99
CA SER A 158 18.95 18.93 -14.27
C SER A 158 19.03 20.12 -13.31
N LYS A 159 18.01 20.96 -13.31
CA LYS A 159 17.81 22.04 -12.33
C LYS A 159 16.61 21.74 -11.45
N LEU A 160 16.75 22.04 -10.17
CA LEU A 160 15.71 21.89 -9.18
C LEU A 160 15.08 23.25 -8.87
N LEU A 161 13.76 23.32 -9.02
CA LEU A 161 12.93 24.45 -8.60
C LEU A 161 12.07 24.02 -7.42
N SER A 162 12.00 24.82 -6.37
CA SER A 162 11.17 24.50 -5.20
C SER A 162 10.11 25.55 -4.96
N MET A 163 8.91 25.11 -4.59
CA MET A 163 7.80 25.97 -4.19
C MET A 163 7.13 25.40 -2.95
N LYS A 164 7.04 26.19 -1.90
CA LYS A 164 6.27 25.86 -0.70
C LYS A 164 4.82 26.27 -0.92
N LEU A 165 3.90 25.35 -0.73
CA LEU A 165 2.47 25.60 -0.94
C LEU A 165 1.74 26.01 0.33
N ARG A 166 2.35 25.73 1.51
CA ARG A 166 1.78 26.05 2.84
C ARG A 166 2.86 26.38 3.86
#